data_56e7946dd0fa8ea5663e7f2639405d60
#
_entry.id   56e7946dd0fa8ea5663e7f2639405d60
#
_cell.length_a   1.000
_cell.length_b   1.000
_cell.length_c   1.000
_cell.angle_alpha   90.00
_cell.angle_beta   90.00
_cell.angle_gamma   90.00
#
_symmetry.space_group_name_H-M   'P 1'
#
loop_
_entity.id
_entity.type
_entity.pdbx_description
1 polymer ?
#
loop_
_entity_poly.entity_id
_entity_poly.type
_entity_poly.pdbx_seq_one_letter_code
_entity_poly.pdbx_strand_id
1 'polypeptide(L)'
;LKDGLLDTGDIGYLDDEDYLYITGREKFVIVNKGGKNIYPEEIEEHLKTSNLVKDSVVFSSDDKNIIVIIQPEELVFKNRHLDEVKKIIYDCVLDTNKQLESYKRINKVYITTNDFKKTSTQKIKRDFLRDFKSTDYILAN
;
A
#
# COMPACT_ATOMS: atom_id res chain seq x y z
N LEU A 1 11.55 20.14 -18.94
CA LEU A 1 10.70 20.82 -17.95
C LEU A 1 9.43 21.34 -18.61
N LYS A 2 8.29 21.04 -17.99
CA LYS A 2 7.00 21.46 -18.46
C LYS A 2 6.48 22.55 -17.52
N ASP A 3 6.34 23.77 -18.02
CA ASP A 3 5.94 24.95 -17.22
C ASP A 3 6.86 25.17 -16.00
N GLY A 4 8.15 24.87 -16.12
CA GLY A 4 9.12 24.98 -15.05
C GLY A 4 9.08 23.80 -14.06
N LEU A 5 8.28 22.76 -14.34
CA LEU A 5 8.16 21.57 -13.49
C LEU A 5 8.79 20.37 -14.18
N LEU A 6 9.45 19.54 -13.40
CA LEU A 6 9.99 18.27 -13.87
C LEU A 6 8.89 17.22 -13.83
N ASP A 7 8.57 16.64 -14.99
CA ASP A 7 7.60 15.55 -15.08
C ASP A 7 8.27 14.21 -14.77
N THR A 8 8.20 13.78 -13.53
CA THR A 8 8.75 12.51 -13.07
C THR A 8 7.70 11.41 -12.93
N GLY A 9 6.42 11.73 -13.20
CA GLY A 9 5.31 10.82 -12.93
C GLY A 9 4.93 10.76 -11.46
N ASP A 10 5.52 11.59 -10.61
CA ASP A 10 5.17 11.69 -9.19
C ASP A 10 4.18 12.85 -9.00
N ILE A 11 3.28 12.68 -8.02
CA ILE A 11 2.32 13.71 -7.64
C ILE A 11 2.83 14.39 -6.38
N GLY A 12 2.85 15.73 -6.41
CA GLY A 12 3.33 16.50 -5.27
C GLY A 12 2.74 17.91 -5.27
N TYR A 13 3.15 18.68 -4.30
CA TYR A 13 2.78 20.09 -4.19
C TYR A 13 3.93 20.88 -3.58
N LEU A 14 3.92 22.19 -3.84
CA LEU A 14 4.85 23.13 -3.22
C LEU A 14 4.16 23.83 -2.04
N ASP A 15 4.88 23.94 -0.92
CA ASP A 15 4.40 24.73 0.21
C ASP A 15 4.76 26.24 0.02
N ASP A 16 4.45 27.07 1.02
CA ASP A 16 4.72 28.51 0.98
C ASP A 16 6.21 28.85 0.93
N GLU A 17 7.08 27.90 1.28
CA GLU A 17 8.53 28.05 1.24
C GLU A 17 9.16 27.39 0.01
N ASP A 18 8.33 26.97 -0.95
CA ASP A 18 8.74 26.31 -2.19
C ASP A 18 9.39 24.93 -2.00
N TYR A 19 9.10 24.25 -0.87
CA TYR A 19 9.50 22.87 -0.70
C TYR A 19 8.51 21.93 -1.40
N LEU A 20 9.07 20.97 -2.16
CA LEU A 20 8.27 19.99 -2.88
C LEU A 20 7.94 18.79 -1.97
N TYR A 21 6.66 18.52 -1.82
CA TYR A 21 6.16 17.34 -1.11
C TYR A 21 5.58 16.33 -2.11
N ILE A 22 6.13 15.11 -2.13
CA ILE A 22 5.66 14.05 -3.03
C ILE A 22 4.63 13.24 -2.27
N THR A 23 3.38 13.19 -2.79
CA THR A 23 2.27 12.44 -2.17
C THR A 23 2.07 11.06 -2.78
N GLY A 24 2.54 10.83 -4.01
CA GLY A 24 2.42 9.53 -4.67
C GLY A 24 2.86 9.61 -6.12
N ARG A 25 2.68 8.49 -6.84
CA ARG A 25 2.94 8.40 -8.27
C ARG A 25 1.63 8.42 -9.05
N GLU A 26 1.57 9.22 -10.11
CA GLU A 26 0.38 9.40 -10.93
C GLU A 26 -0.15 8.06 -11.48
N LYS A 27 0.73 7.19 -11.97
CA LYS A 27 0.34 5.92 -12.58
C LYS A 27 -0.24 4.90 -11.59
N PHE A 28 -0.09 5.13 -10.29
CA PHE A 28 -0.59 4.21 -9.26
C PHE A 28 -1.77 4.78 -8.49
N VAL A 29 -2.22 5.99 -8.83
CA VAL A 29 -3.37 6.61 -8.19
C VAL A 29 -4.62 5.76 -8.41
N ILE A 30 -5.36 5.54 -7.33
CA ILE A 30 -6.65 4.85 -7.36
C ILE A 30 -7.75 5.91 -7.40
N VAL A 31 -8.64 5.83 -8.39
CA VAL A 31 -9.79 6.72 -8.46
C VAL A 31 -11.02 5.93 -8.04
N ASN A 32 -11.66 6.34 -6.94
CA ASN A 32 -12.85 5.64 -6.45
C ASN A 32 -14.09 5.97 -7.29
N LYS A 33 -15.21 5.31 -6.97
CA LYS A 33 -16.48 5.50 -7.70
C LYS A 33 -17.00 6.94 -7.61
N GLY A 34 -16.65 7.66 -6.56
CA GLY A 34 -17.01 9.07 -6.38
C GLY A 34 -16.07 10.06 -7.04
N GLY A 35 -15.05 9.59 -7.77
CA GLY A 35 -14.07 10.44 -8.45
C GLY A 35 -12.96 10.95 -7.56
N LYS A 36 -12.85 10.49 -6.31
CA LYS A 36 -11.78 10.89 -5.39
C LYS A 36 -10.51 10.11 -5.64
N ASN A 37 -9.36 10.78 -5.55
CA ASN A 37 -8.06 10.18 -5.71
C ASN A 37 -7.57 9.57 -4.40
N ILE A 38 -7.06 8.35 -4.48
CA ILE A 38 -6.47 7.63 -3.35
C ILE A 38 -5.03 7.32 -3.74
N TYR A 39 -4.09 7.68 -2.88
CA TYR A 39 -2.66 7.49 -3.13
C TYR A 39 -2.18 6.26 -2.34
N PRO A 40 -1.84 5.15 -3.02
CA PRO A 40 -1.44 3.91 -2.35
C PRO A 40 -0.30 4.10 -1.35
N GLU A 41 0.68 4.94 -1.70
CA GLU A 41 1.84 5.17 -0.84
C GLU A 41 1.47 5.78 0.50
N GLU A 42 0.44 6.61 0.57
CA GLU A 42 -0.02 7.18 1.84
C GLU A 42 -0.56 6.10 2.77
N ILE A 43 -1.33 5.16 2.23
CA ILE A 43 -1.87 4.04 2.99
C ILE A 43 -0.73 3.10 3.43
N GLU A 44 0.21 2.84 2.53
CA GLU A 44 1.38 2.00 2.82
C GLU A 44 2.22 2.58 3.95
N GLU A 45 2.37 3.90 4.00
CA GLU A 45 3.09 4.56 5.08
C GLU A 45 2.39 4.42 6.43
N HIS A 46 1.07 4.52 6.46
CA HIS A 46 0.30 4.26 7.67
C HIS A 46 0.53 2.84 8.19
N LEU A 47 0.52 1.86 7.29
CA LEU A 47 0.79 0.47 7.66
C LEU A 47 2.22 0.28 8.18
N LYS A 48 3.17 1.00 7.60
CA LYS A 48 4.58 0.86 7.96
C LYS A 48 4.92 1.44 9.34
N THR A 49 4.06 2.26 9.92
CA THR A 49 4.24 2.74 11.29
C THR A 49 4.08 1.62 12.32
N SER A 50 3.48 0.51 11.91
CA SER A 50 3.37 -0.69 12.75
C SER A 50 4.68 -1.50 12.70
N ASN A 51 5.12 -2.01 13.87
CA ASN A 51 6.27 -2.91 13.94
C ASN A 51 5.98 -4.29 13.36
N LEU A 52 4.75 -4.55 12.94
CA LEU A 52 4.29 -5.85 12.44
C LEU A 52 4.45 -5.99 10.93
N VAL A 53 4.54 -4.88 10.20
CA VAL A 53 4.59 -4.85 8.74
C VAL A 53 5.99 -4.50 8.27
N LYS A 54 6.61 -5.41 7.51
CA LYS A 54 7.90 -5.16 6.89
C LYS A 54 7.74 -4.31 5.63
N ASP A 55 6.89 -4.76 4.72
CA ASP A 55 6.54 -4.05 3.49
C ASP A 55 5.09 -4.31 3.13
N SER A 56 4.50 -3.41 2.35
CA SER A 56 3.14 -3.55 1.86
C SER A 56 2.98 -2.92 0.50
N VAL A 57 2.02 -3.42 -0.27
CA VAL A 57 1.62 -2.85 -1.56
C VAL A 57 0.12 -2.72 -1.57
N VAL A 58 -0.36 -1.50 -1.78
CA VAL A 58 -1.78 -1.17 -1.89
C VAL A 58 -2.13 -0.95 -3.35
N PHE A 59 -3.23 -1.53 -3.80
CA PHE A 59 -3.70 -1.39 -5.17
C PHE A 59 -5.22 -1.56 -5.23
N SER A 60 -5.79 -1.36 -6.40
CA SER A 60 -7.23 -1.46 -6.61
C SER A 60 -7.54 -2.59 -7.58
N SER A 61 -8.60 -3.34 -7.29
CA SER A 61 -9.16 -4.29 -8.25
C SER A 61 -10.10 -3.58 -9.23
N ASP A 62 -10.56 -4.31 -10.26
CA ASP A 62 -11.47 -3.77 -11.29
C ASP A 62 -12.79 -3.27 -10.70
N ASP A 63 -13.25 -3.87 -9.60
CA ASP A 63 -14.46 -3.45 -8.89
C ASP A 63 -14.23 -2.30 -7.90
N LYS A 64 -13.07 -1.65 -7.97
CA LYS A 64 -12.68 -0.51 -7.15
C LYS A 64 -12.50 -0.82 -5.66
N ASN A 65 -12.36 -2.09 -5.29
CA ASN A 65 -11.96 -2.45 -3.94
C ASN A 65 -10.49 -2.14 -3.71
N ILE A 66 -10.17 -1.65 -2.52
CA ILE A 66 -8.78 -1.40 -2.12
C ILE A 66 -8.23 -2.67 -1.51
N ILE A 67 -7.15 -3.16 -2.09
CA ILE A 67 -6.50 -4.42 -1.72
C ILE A 67 -5.10 -4.10 -1.23
N VAL A 68 -4.65 -4.81 -0.19
CA VAL A 68 -3.27 -4.72 0.26
C VAL A 68 -2.63 -6.11 0.28
N ILE A 69 -1.37 -6.17 -0.14
CA ILE A 69 -0.51 -7.33 0.07
C ILE A 69 0.51 -6.91 1.12
N ILE A 70 0.56 -7.62 2.23
CA ILE A 70 1.45 -7.32 3.35
C ILE A 70 2.49 -8.43 3.49
N GLN A 71 3.75 -8.03 3.64
CA GLN A 71 4.80 -8.92 4.11
C GLN A 71 5.00 -8.61 5.59
N PRO A 72 4.60 -9.51 6.50
CA PRO A 72 4.81 -9.31 7.93
C PRO A 72 6.29 -9.37 8.30
N GLU A 73 6.66 -8.70 9.39
CA GLU A 73 7.98 -8.86 9.97
C GLU A 73 8.18 -10.30 10.47
N GLU A 74 9.43 -10.77 10.48
CA GLU A 74 9.75 -12.14 10.89
C GLU A 74 9.23 -12.46 12.30
N LEU A 75 9.28 -11.50 13.20
CA LEU A 75 8.83 -11.69 14.57
C LEU A 75 7.35 -12.06 14.68
N VAL A 76 6.53 -11.70 13.68
CA VAL A 76 5.11 -12.02 13.67
C VAL A 76 4.89 -13.53 13.51
N PHE A 77 5.79 -14.20 12.79
CA PHE A 77 5.70 -15.64 12.56
C PHE A 77 6.25 -16.47 13.72
N LYS A 78 7.02 -15.87 14.62
CA LYS A 78 7.75 -16.60 15.66
C LYS A 78 6.79 -17.22 16.66
N ASN A 79 6.83 -18.58 16.78
CA ASN A 79 6.00 -19.36 17.68
C ASN A 79 4.49 -19.15 17.48
N ARG A 80 4.08 -18.89 16.25
CA ARG A 80 2.66 -18.68 15.91
C ARG A 80 2.25 -19.54 14.72
N HIS A 81 1.00 -20.00 14.78
CA HIS A 81 0.36 -20.67 13.64
C HIS A 81 -0.12 -19.62 12.64
N LEU A 82 -0.34 -20.04 11.39
CA LEU A 82 -0.75 -19.16 10.32
C LEU A 82 -2.04 -18.39 10.66
N ASP A 83 -3.01 -19.05 11.31
CA ASP A 83 -4.27 -18.40 11.70
C ASP A 83 -4.05 -17.24 12.68
N GLU A 84 -3.09 -17.38 13.58
CA GLU A 84 -2.71 -16.29 14.50
C GLU A 84 -2.05 -15.14 13.74
N VAL A 85 -1.19 -15.44 12.79
CA VAL A 85 -0.55 -14.43 11.94
C VAL A 85 -1.60 -13.66 11.15
N LYS A 86 -2.55 -14.35 10.53
CA LYS A 86 -3.65 -13.73 9.80
C LYS A 86 -4.43 -12.76 10.67
N LYS A 87 -4.77 -13.16 11.88
CA LYS A 87 -5.51 -12.32 12.82
C LYS A 87 -4.71 -11.07 13.22
N ILE A 88 -3.44 -11.24 13.54
CA ILE A 88 -2.57 -10.12 13.92
C ILE A 88 -2.49 -9.09 12.80
N ILE A 89 -2.27 -9.54 11.57
CA ILE A 89 -2.16 -8.64 10.42
C ILE A 89 -3.50 -8.00 10.09
N TYR A 90 -4.58 -8.77 10.14
CA TYR A 90 -5.92 -8.22 9.90
C TYR A 90 -6.29 -7.15 10.93
N ASP A 91 -6.02 -7.38 12.20
CA ASP A 91 -6.27 -6.41 13.27
C ASP A 91 -5.42 -5.14 13.05
N CYS A 92 -4.19 -5.30 12.60
CA CYS A 92 -3.31 -4.16 12.24
C CYS A 92 -3.94 -3.32 11.13
N VAL A 93 -4.49 -3.96 10.11
CA VAL A 93 -5.18 -3.26 9.00
C VAL A 93 -6.45 -2.56 9.50
N LEU A 94 -7.21 -3.20 10.39
CA LEU A 94 -8.40 -2.56 10.97
C LEU A 94 -8.04 -1.30 11.77
N ASP A 95 -6.95 -1.34 12.52
CA ASP A 95 -6.47 -0.17 13.26
C ASP A 95 -6.05 0.95 12.30
N THR A 96 -5.38 0.61 11.22
CA THR A 96 -5.02 1.56 10.17
C THR A 96 -6.28 2.16 9.53
N ASN A 97 -7.28 1.34 9.24
CA ASN A 97 -8.54 1.80 8.65
C ASN A 97 -9.27 2.83 9.53
N LYS A 98 -9.14 2.72 10.84
CA LYS A 98 -9.75 3.70 11.77
C LYS A 98 -9.15 5.10 11.61
N GLN A 99 -7.92 5.18 11.13
CA GLN A 99 -7.22 6.45 10.90
C GLN A 99 -7.44 7.00 9.49
N LEU A 100 -8.02 6.20 8.60
CA LEU A 100 -8.27 6.58 7.21
C LEU A 100 -9.70 7.05 7.00
N GLU A 101 -9.87 7.99 6.06
CA GLU A 101 -11.20 8.37 5.59
C GLU A 101 -11.89 7.15 4.99
N SER A 102 -13.23 7.10 5.11
CA SER A 102 -14.00 5.91 4.74
C SER A 102 -13.73 5.41 3.32
N TYR A 103 -13.52 6.33 2.36
CA TYR A 103 -13.28 5.95 0.98
C TYR A 103 -11.85 5.42 0.72
N LYS A 104 -10.94 5.58 1.68
CA LYS A 104 -9.55 5.10 1.61
C LYS A 104 -9.34 3.77 2.32
N ARG A 105 -10.36 3.23 2.96
CA ARG A 105 -10.22 2.01 3.78
C ARG A 105 -9.93 0.79 2.94
N ILE A 106 -9.07 -0.07 3.48
CA ILE A 106 -8.66 -1.32 2.84
C ILE A 106 -9.81 -2.33 2.97
N ASN A 107 -10.16 -2.98 1.85
CA ASN A 107 -11.25 -3.95 1.77
C ASN A 107 -10.77 -5.39 1.86
N LYS A 108 -9.62 -5.71 1.25
CA LYS A 108 -9.06 -7.07 1.26
C LYS A 108 -7.60 -7.04 1.67
N VAL A 109 -7.20 -8.04 2.43
CA VAL A 109 -5.86 -8.17 2.99
C VAL A 109 -5.27 -9.51 2.59
N TYR A 110 -4.16 -9.48 1.88
CA TYR A 110 -3.37 -10.66 1.53
C TYR A 110 -2.03 -10.60 2.23
N ILE A 111 -1.48 -11.77 2.53
CA ILE A 111 -0.17 -11.93 3.17
C ILE A 111 0.76 -12.65 2.22
N THR A 112 2.01 -12.20 2.14
CA THR A 112 3.08 -12.89 1.44
C THR A 112 4.26 -13.09 2.40
N THR A 113 4.98 -14.18 2.20
CA THR A 113 6.24 -14.45 2.90
C THR A 113 7.46 -14.10 2.06
N ASN A 114 7.24 -13.75 0.79
CA ASN A 114 8.30 -13.43 -0.15
C ASN A 114 8.59 -11.92 -0.14
N ASP A 115 9.85 -11.58 -0.35
CA ASP A 115 10.26 -10.18 -0.48
C ASP A 115 9.73 -9.60 -1.79
N PHE A 116 9.31 -8.33 -1.74
CA PHE A 116 8.99 -7.58 -2.95
C PHE A 116 10.27 -7.16 -3.66
N LYS A 117 10.25 -7.18 -4.99
CA LYS A 117 11.35 -6.62 -5.79
C LYS A 117 11.37 -5.11 -5.64
N LYS A 118 12.56 -4.55 -5.43
CA LYS A 118 12.72 -3.11 -5.21
C LYS A 118 13.69 -2.50 -6.22
N THR A 119 13.51 -1.20 -6.45
CA THR A 119 14.45 -0.39 -7.24
C THR A 119 15.71 -0.11 -6.43
N SER A 120 16.72 0.50 -7.08
CA SER A 120 17.95 0.93 -6.40
C SER A 120 17.68 1.93 -5.27
N THR A 121 16.57 2.67 -5.34
CA THR A 121 16.16 3.62 -4.29
C THR A 121 15.25 2.99 -3.24
N GLN A 122 15.13 1.66 -3.23
CA GLN A 122 14.36 0.89 -2.27
C GLN A 122 12.84 1.09 -2.38
N LYS A 123 12.36 1.49 -3.54
CA LYS A 123 10.92 1.55 -3.85
C LYS A 123 10.47 0.23 -4.44
N ILE A 124 9.31 -0.25 -4.03
CA ILE A 124 8.76 -1.53 -4.51
C ILE A 124 8.38 -1.40 -5.99
N LYS A 125 8.85 -2.36 -6.81
CA LYS A 125 8.44 -2.47 -8.20
C LYS A 125 7.04 -3.07 -8.25
N ARG A 126 6.10 -2.40 -8.92
CA ARG A 126 4.69 -2.77 -8.95
C ARG A 126 4.25 -3.49 -10.22
N ASP A 127 5.19 -3.83 -11.10
CA ASP A 127 4.89 -4.48 -12.39
C ASP A 127 4.16 -5.81 -12.22
N PHE A 128 4.43 -6.53 -11.12
CA PHE A 128 3.79 -7.81 -10.82
C PHE A 128 2.29 -7.71 -10.63
N LEU A 129 1.75 -6.52 -10.34
CA LEU A 129 0.31 -6.33 -10.15
C LEU A 129 -0.50 -6.57 -11.42
N ARG A 130 0.12 -6.49 -12.59
CA ARG A 130 -0.52 -6.81 -13.87
C ARG A 130 -0.95 -8.28 -13.93
N ASP A 131 -0.16 -9.16 -13.30
CA ASP A 131 -0.37 -10.59 -13.29
C ASP A 131 -0.83 -11.08 -11.92
N PHE A 132 -1.43 -10.19 -11.13
CA PHE A 132 -1.89 -10.52 -9.78
C PHE A 132 -2.91 -11.67 -9.83
N LYS A 133 -2.64 -12.72 -9.03
CA LYS A 133 -3.56 -13.83 -8.80
C LYS A 133 -3.72 -14.00 -7.30
N SER A 134 -4.95 -13.91 -6.83
CA SER A 134 -5.25 -14.05 -5.40
C SER A 134 -4.77 -15.39 -4.82
N THR A 135 -4.71 -16.43 -5.68
CA THR A 135 -4.25 -17.77 -5.27
C THR A 135 -2.77 -17.84 -4.94
N ASP A 136 -1.97 -16.84 -5.34
CA ASP A 136 -0.54 -16.77 -5.03
C ASP A 136 -0.27 -16.20 -3.63
N TYR A 137 -1.31 -15.76 -2.93
CA TYR A 137 -1.21 -15.08 -1.65
C TYR A 137 -2.14 -15.70 -0.63
N ILE A 138 -1.87 -15.42 0.65
CA ILE A 138 -2.68 -15.90 1.76
C ILE A 138 -3.74 -14.84 2.09
N LEU A 139 -5.01 -15.19 2.02
CA LEU A 139 -6.09 -14.27 2.38
C LEU A 139 -6.20 -14.19 3.90
N ALA A 140 -6.10 -12.97 4.45
CA ALA A 140 -6.15 -12.74 5.89
C ALA A 140 -7.55 -12.44 6.42
N ASN A 141 -8.48 -12.00 5.56
CA ASN A 141 -9.85 -11.66 5.98
C ASN A 141 -10.92 -12.45 5.26
#